data_15afa8a4a06ab6653a0497651eb056e2
#
_entry.id   15afa8a4a06ab6653a0497651eb056e2
#
_cell.length_a   1.000
_cell.length_b   1.000
_cell.length_c   1.000
_cell.angle_alpha   90.00
_cell.angle_beta   90.00
_cell.angle_gamma   90.00
#
_symmetry.space_group_name_H-M   'P 1'
#
loop_
_entity.id
_entity.type
_entity.pdbx_description
1 polymer ?
#
loop_
_entity_poly.entity_id
_entity_poly.type
_entity_poly.pdbx_seq_one_letter_code
_entity_poly.pdbx_strand_id
1 'polypeptide(L)'
;MKKLSVVIMLFLLTQSFAQNNHIYGELLGPGLMASINYERNLDNDIFVRAGYGHFSVESTSNSIFSSSKTTITINPLILGIHYIRGLRGNWKLDAGAGISYWMIEVEGDEEGSTTFGDLSFEAKGSYPTAYGSLGIRYQKPERGISVKLGVSPTFIKIGDVSETFGFPHISLGYSFQ
;
A
#
# COMPACT_ATOMS: atom_id res chain seq x y z
N MET A 1 2.11 -11.05 -26.53
CA MET A 1 2.41 -10.63 -25.16
C MET A 1 3.90 -10.28 -24.93
N LYS A 2 4.88 -11.09 -25.35
CA LYS A 2 6.33 -10.82 -25.16
C LYS A 2 6.81 -9.48 -25.77
N LYS A 3 6.26 -9.04 -26.90
CA LYS A 3 6.65 -7.78 -27.58
C LYS A 3 6.18 -6.55 -26.81
N LEU A 4 5.03 -6.59 -26.13
CA LEU A 4 4.51 -5.49 -25.30
C LEU A 4 5.36 -5.30 -24.05
N SER A 5 5.82 -6.37 -23.42
CA SER A 5 6.71 -6.31 -22.27
C SER A 5 8.06 -5.67 -22.59
N VAL A 6 8.62 -5.94 -23.78
CA VAL A 6 9.87 -5.31 -24.25
C VAL A 6 9.69 -3.83 -24.49
N VAL A 7 8.57 -3.40 -25.08
CA VAL A 7 8.29 -1.99 -25.32
C VAL A 7 8.11 -1.22 -23.99
N ILE A 8 7.39 -1.81 -23.04
CA ILE A 8 7.24 -1.21 -21.69
C ILE A 8 8.60 -1.12 -20.99
N MET A 9 9.42 -2.15 -21.08
CA MET A 9 10.76 -2.17 -20.49
C MET A 9 11.71 -1.15 -21.15
N LEU A 10 11.66 -0.99 -22.47
CA LEU A 10 12.40 0.06 -23.20
C LEU A 10 11.90 1.46 -22.81
N PHE A 11 10.60 1.67 -22.68
CA PHE A 11 10.03 2.96 -22.28
C PHE A 11 10.45 3.36 -20.85
N LEU A 12 10.59 2.37 -19.96
CA LEU A 12 11.10 2.59 -18.60
C LEU A 12 12.60 2.91 -18.57
N LEU A 13 13.39 2.42 -19.54
CA LEU A 13 14.83 2.65 -19.62
C LEU A 13 15.20 3.99 -20.26
N THR A 14 14.39 4.52 -21.16
CA THR A 14 14.70 5.77 -21.89
C THR A 14 14.49 7.07 -21.10
N GLN A 15 13.88 6.98 -19.91
CA GLN A 15 13.56 8.13 -19.05
C GLN A 15 14.62 8.40 -17.95
N SER A 16 15.86 7.98 -18.13
CA SER A 16 16.87 7.91 -17.04
C SER A 16 17.61 9.19 -16.71
N PHE A 17 17.31 10.33 -17.30
CA PHE A 17 18.10 11.56 -17.07
C PHE A 17 17.29 12.59 -16.28
N ALA A 18 17.84 12.97 -15.13
CA ALA A 18 17.42 14.07 -14.24
C ALA A 18 16.06 13.91 -13.50
N GLN A 19 15.56 12.70 -13.29
CA GLN A 19 14.33 12.49 -12.54
C GLN A 19 14.63 12.06 -11.11
N ASN A 20 14.04 12.76 -10.14
CA ASN A 20 14.12 12.37 -8.74
C ASN A 20 13.27 11.11 -8.50
N ASN A 21 13.94 10.07 -8.05
CA ASN A 21 13.31 8.81 -7.61
C ASN A 21 13.27 8.80 -6.09
N HIS A 22 12.29 8.12 -5.54
CA HIS A 22 12.13 8.02 -4.11
C HIS A 22 11.66 6.60 -3.73
N ILE A 23 12.34 5.97 -2.79
CA ILE A 23 11.92 4.70 -2.18
C ILE A 23 11.66 4.93 -0.71
N TYR A 24 10.55 4.40 -0.19
CA TYR A 24 10.18 4.60 1.20
C TYR A 24 9.34 3.47 1.77
N GLY A 25 9.51 3.24 3.07
CA GLY A 25 8.57 2.49 3.88
C GLY A 25 7.48 3.42 4.40
N GLU A 26 6.24 2.95 4.41
CA GLU A 26 5.09 3.67 4.96
C GLU A 26 4.39 2.77 5.97
N LEU A 27 4.08 3.33 7.13
CA LEU A 27 3.23 2.71 8.13
C LEU A 27 1.85 3.34 8.05
N LEU A 28 0.83 2.49 8.08
CA LEU A 28 -0.57 2.83 7.85
C LEU A 28 -0.80 3.35 6.41
N GLY A 29 -1.88 4.09 6.16
CA GLY A 29 -2.19 4.61 4.82
C GLY A 29 -2.77 3.56 3.87
N PRO A 30 -2.66 3.75 2.55
CA PRO A 30 -3.25 2.85 1.54
C PRO A 30 -2.69 1.43 1.54
N GLY A 31 -1.51 1.24 2.15
CA GLY A 31 -0.85 -0.06 2.34
C GLY A 31 -1.25 -0.78 3.62
N LEU A 32 -2.27 -0.27 4.33
CA LEU A 32 -2.71 -0.75 5.63
C LEU A 32 -1.62 -0.58 6.70
N MET A 33 -1.12 -1.67 7.31
CA MET A 33 -0.16 -1.59 8.41
C MET A 33 1.24 -1.18 7.96
N ALA A 34 1.75 -1.80 6.90
CA ALA A 34 3.08 -1.49 6.37
C ALA A 34 3.15 -1.68 4.87
N SER A 35 3.89 -0.83 4.18
CA SER A 35 4.14 -0.95 2.75
C SER A 35 5.52 -0.42 2.37
N ILE A 36 6.06 -0.96 1.27
CA ILE A 36 7.22 -0.42 0.58
C ILE A 36 6.72 0.24 -0.70
N ASN A 37 7.20 1.43 -0.97
CA ASN A 37 6.73 2.25 -2.06
C ASN A 37 7.90 2.81 -2.85
N TYR A 38 7.68 2.95 -4.14
CA TYR A 38 8.55 3.65 -5.07
C TYR A 38 7.76 4.79 -5.70
N GLU A 39 8.35 5.98 -5.73
CA GLU A 39 7.82 7.14 -6.44
C GLU A 39 8.84 7.63 -7.46
N ARG A 40 8.34 8.05 -8.60
CA ARG A 40 9.14 8.65 -9.66
C ARG A 40 8.54 9.99 -10.08
N ASN A 41 9.36 11.00 -10.15
CA ASN A 41 8.97 12.27 -10.71
C ASN A 41 8.80 12.13 -12.23
N LEU A 42 7.65 12.56 -12.75
CA LEU A 42 7.39 12.60 -14.19
C LEU A 42 7.61 13.97 -14.77
N ASP A 43 7.16 15.02 -14.06
CA ASP A 43 7.25 16.41 -14.51
C ASP A 43 7.08 17.32 -13.30
N ASN A 44 8.02 18.26 -13.12
CA ASN A 44 8.04 19.29 -12.06
C ASN A 44 7.56 18.80 -10.69
N ASP A 45 6.24 18.89 -10.44
CA ASP A 45 5.60 18.58 -9.16
C ASP A 45 4.78 17.28 -9.20
N ILE A 46 4.76 16.55 -10.34
CA ILE A 46 3.96 15.34 -10.53
C ILE A 46 4.81 14.10 -10.36
N PHE A 47 4.36 13.19 -9.47
CA PHE A 47 5.00 11.92 -9.17
C PHE A 47 4.02 10.78 -9.39
N VAL A 48 4.51 9.67 -9.93
CA VAL A 48 3.79 8.38 -9.92
C VAL A 48 4.31 7.53 -8.79
N ARG A 49 3.40 6.81 -8.14
CA ARG A 49 3.66 5.90 -7.02
C ARG A 49 3.28 4.49 -7.42
N ALA A 50 4.15 3.53 -7.10
CA ALA A 50 3.85 2.12 -7.04
C ALA A 50 4.29 1.57 -5.69
N GLY A 51 3.48 0.71 -5.07
CA GLY A 51 3.78 0.17 -3.75
C GLY A 51 3.17 -1.20 -3.53
N TYR A 52 3.70 -1.89 -2.53
CA TYR A 52 3.21 -3.18 -2.06
C TYR A 52 3.19 -3.18 -0.54
N GLY A 53 2.08 -3.60 0.02
CA GLY A 53 1.90 -3.75 1.45
C GLY A 53 1.72 -5.20 1.87
N HIS A 54 1.88 -5.44 3.15
CA HIS A 54 1.58 -6.73 3.78
C HIS A 54 0.97 -6.48 5.16
N PHE A 55 -0.12 -7.15 5.43
CA PHE A 55 -0.81 -7.11 6.71
C PHE A 55 -1.37 -8.50 7.02
N SER A 56 -1.07 -9.03 8.20
CA SER A 56 -1.60 -10.30 8.67
C SER A 56 -2.06 -10.18 10.11
N VAL A 57 -3.25 -10.68 10.39
CA VAL A 57 -3.83 -10.77 11.74
C VAL A 57 -4.24 -12.21 12.00
N GLU A 58 -3.81 -12.69 13.14
CA GLU A 58 -4.18 -14.00 13.67
C GLU A 58 -5.10 -13.82 14.87
N SER A 59 -6.22 -14.52 14.86
CA SER A 59 -7.15 -14.59 15.98
C SER A 59 -7.27 -16.05 16.43
N THR A 60 -6.98 -16.29 17.70
CA THR A 60 -7.12 -17.62 18.30
C THR A 60 -8.22 -17.56 19.35
N SER A 61 -9.20 -18.45 19.23
CA SER A 61 -10.28 -18.65 20.21
C SER A 61 -10.16 -20.02 20.83
N ASN A 62 -9.95 -20.07 22.12
CA ASN A 62 -9.84 -21.32 22.88
C ASN A 62 -11.13 -21.56 23.69
N SER A 63 -11.77 -22.68 23.46
CA SER A 63 -12.87 -23.21 24.27
C SER A 63 -12.40 -24.48 24.99
N ILE A 64 -13.14 -24.92 26.02
CA ILE A 64 -12.79 -26.11 26.79
C ILE A 64 -12.74 -27.37 25.91
N PHE A 65 -13.40 -27.37 24.76
CA PHE A 65 -13.55 -28.54 23.88
C PHE A 65 -13.02 -28.34 22.47
N SER A 66 -12.61 -27.11 22.07
CA SER A 66 -12.09 -26.83 20.75
C SER A 66 -11.17 -25.60 20.76
N SER A 67 -10.17 -25.62 19.89
CA SER A 67 -9.34 -24.45 19.58
C SER A 67 -9.59 -24.07 18.12
N SER A 68 -9.91 -22.80 17.87
CA SER A 68 -10.08 -22.29 16.51
C SER A 68 -9.07 -21.17 16.28
N LYS A 69 -8.35 -21.29 15.16
CA LYS A 69 -7.37 -20.30 14.71
C LYS A 69 -7.81 -19.75 13.37
N THR A 70 -7.91 -18.44 13.26
CA THR A 70 -8.22 -17.76 12.01
C THR A 70 -7.14 -16.76 11.70
N THR A 71 -6.55 -16.87 10.52
CA THR A 71 -5.54 -15.94 9.98
C THR A 71 -6.13 -15.19 8.81
N ILE A 72 -6.09 -13.87 8.87
CA ILE A 72 -6.47 -12.97 7.75
C ILE A 72 -5.22 -12.29 7.26
N THR A 73 -4.88 -12.51 6.00
CA THR A 73 -3.75 -11.87 5.32
C THR A 73 -4.26 -10.97 4.21
N ILE A 74 -3.77 -9.72 4.17
CA ILE A 74 -4.10 -8.75 3.13
C ILE A 74 -2.81 -8.22 2.52
N ASN A 75 -2.69 -8.33 1.20
CA ASN A 75 -1.54 -7.88 0.42
C ASN A 75 -1.98 -6.79 -0.57
N PRO A 76 -1.95 -5.49 -0.20
CA PRO A 76 -2.32 -4.40 -1.09
C PRO A 76 -1.24 -4.12 -2.13
N LEU A 77 -1.64 -4.04 -3.40
CA LEU A 77 -0.85 -3.45 -4.49
C LEU A 77 -1.33 -2.01 -4.70
N ILE A 78 -0.44 -1.03 -4.63
CA ILE A 78 -0.76 0.39 -4.59
C ILE A 78 -0.26 1.06 -5.87
N LEU A 79 -1.12 1.84 -6.52
CA LEU A 79 -0.77 2.70 -7.65
C LEU A 79 -1.38 4.08 -7.44
N GLY A 80 -0.62 5.15 -7.71
CA GLY A 80 -1.11 6.50 -7.48
C GLY A 80 -0.35 7.58 -8.22
N ILE A 81 -0.92 8.76 -8.19
CA ILE A 81 -0.34 9.99 -8.69
C ILE A 81 -0.33 10.99 -7.53
N HIS A 82 0.80 11.64 -7.32
CA HIS A 82 1.01 12.64 -6.28
C HIS A 82 1.45 13.96 -6.89
N TYR A 83 0.92 15.04 -6.37
CA TYR A 83 1.36 16.40 -6.60
C TYR A 83 2.15 16.85 -5.38
N ILE A 84 3.44 17.17 -5.58
CA ILE A 84 4.37 17.49 -4.50
C ILE A 84 4.94 18.87 -4.73
N ARG A 85 4.48 19.86 -3.97
CA ARG A 85 4.86 21.26 -4.12
C ARG A 85 5.69 21.77 -2.96
N GLY A 86 6.78 22.45 -3.27
CA GLY A 86 7.62 23.10 -2.26
C GLY A 86 6.87 24.16 -1.48
N LEU A 87 7.02 24.17 -0.16
CA LEU A 87 6.49 25.19 0.75
C LEU A 87 7.59 26.17 1.15
N ARG A 88 8.46 25.75 2.07
CA ARG A 88 9.59 26.54 2.56
C ARG A 88 10.77 25.64 2.88
N GLY A 89 11.93 25.94 2.35
CA GLY A 89 13.12 25.12 2.52
C GLY A 89 12.91 23.71 1.98
N ASN A 90 13.13 22.71 2.82
CA ASN A 90 12.99 21.31 2.45
C ASN A 90 11.56 20.73 2.68
N TRP A 91 10.63 21.57 3.13
CA TRP A 91 9.25 21.16 3.36
C TRP A 91 8.42 21.26 2.08
N LYS A 92 7.60 20.26 1.86
CA LYS A 92 6.71 20.14 0.70
C LYS A 92 5.31 19.76 1.13
N LEU A 93 4.32 20.27 0.40
CA LEU A 93 2.97 19.74 0.43
C LEU A 93 2.91 18.51 -0.48
N ASP A 94 2.27 17.46 -0.04
CA ASP A 94 2.08 16.21 -0.79
C ASP A 94 0.60 15.90 -0.82
N ALA A 95 0.00 15.98 -2.00
CA ALA A 95 -1.40 15.63 -2.24
C ALA A 95 -1.47 14.59 -3.36
N GLY A 96 -2.22 13.52 -3.15
CA GLY A 96 -2.28 12.43 -4.11
C GLY A 96 -3.62 11.71 -4.14
N ALA A 97 -3.77 10.90 -5.16
CA ALA A 97 -4.88 9.96 -5.29
C ALA A 97 -4.43 8.71 -6.03
N GLY A 98 -5.14 7.61 -5.83
CA GLY A 98 -4.80 6.36 -6.48
C GLY A 98 -5.79 5.25 -6.21
N ILE A 99 -5.36 4.07 -6.62
CA ILE A 99 -6.06 2.81 -6.37
C ILE A 99 -5.16 1.88 -5.56
N SER A 100 -5.77 1.09 -4.70
CA SER A 100 -5.12 -0.03 -4.03
C SER A 100 -5.93 -1.29 -4.29
N TYR A 101 -5.26 -2.34 -4.73
CA TYR A 101 -5.86 -3.64 -5.03
C TYR A 101 -5.52 -4.59 -3.88
N TRP A 102 -6.50 -4.88 -3.04
CA TRP A 102 -6.34 -5.70 -1.86
C TRP A 102 -6.56 -7.17 -2.19
N MET A 103 -5.52 -7.96 -2.10
CA MET A 103 -5.58 -9.42 -2.18
C MET A 103 -5.74 -9.95 -0.76
N ILE A 104 -6.88 -10.56 -0.48
CA ILE A 104 -7.28 -11.02 0.84
C ILE A 104 -7.27 -12.55 0.85
N GLU A 105 -6.60 -13.13 1.82
CA GLU A 105 -6.61 -14.56 2.12
C GLU A 105 -7.09 -14.76 3.56
N VAL A 106 -8.03 -15.66 3.75
CA VAL A 106 -8.55 -16.07 5.04
C VAL A 106 -8.34 -17.56 5.18
N GLU A 107 -7.57 -17.95 6.17
CA GLU A 107 -7.31 -19.34 6.52
C GLU A 107 -7.86 -19.60 7.91
N GLY A 108 -8.59 -20.71 8.09
CA GLY A 108 -9.13 -21.11 9.37
C GLY A 108 -8.89 -22.59 9.63
N ASP A 109 -8.36 -22.89 10.80
CA ASP A 109 -8.17 -24.23 11.31
C ASP A 109 -8.97 -24.41 12.61
N GLU A 110 -9.75 -25.46 12.70
CA GLU A 110 -10.52 -25.84 13.88
C GLU A 110 -10.06 -27.22 14.35
N GLU A 111 -9.32 -27.24 15.46
CA GLU A 111 -8.95 -28.48 16.16
C GLU A 111 -10.03 -28.82 17.20
N GLY A 112 -10.83 -29.82 16.93
CA GLY A 112 -11.88 -30.28 17.83
C GLY A 112 -11.68 -31.74 18.29
N SER A 113 -11.87 -31.98 19.55
CA SER A 113 -11.89 -33.34 20.15
C SER A 113 -13.17 -34.12 19.82
N THR A 114 -13.79 -33.92 18.68
CA THR A 114 -15.01 -34.58 18.27
C THR A 114 -14.79 -35.51 17.08
N THR A 115 -15.69 -36.52 16.98
CA THR A 115 -15.70 -37.63 16.01
C THR A 115 -15.69 -37.18 14.51
N PHE A 116 -15.68 -35.87 14.22
CA PHE A 116 -15.77 -35.33 12.86
C PHE A 116 -14.44 -34.85 12.26
N GLY A 117 -13.33 -34.94 13.01
CA GLY A 117 -12.02 -34.54 12.51
C GLY A 117 -11.79 -33.04 12.48
N ASP A 118 -10.56 -32.65 12.13
CA ASP A 118 -10.14 -31.24 11.97
C ASP A 118 -10.79 -30.63 10.73
N LEU A 119 -11.38 -29.45 10.88
CA LEU A 119 -11.96 -28.69 9.77
C LEU A 119 -11.02 -27.53 9.42
N SER A 120 -10.55 -27.51 8.19
CA SER A 120 -9.82 -26.37 7.63
C SER A 120 -10.61 -25.73 6.51
N PHE A 121 -10.63 -24.41 6.44
CA PHE A 121 -11.20 -23.67 5.32
C PHE A 121 -10.24 -22.59 4.85
N GLU A 122 -10.28 -22.34 3.56
CA GLU A 122 -9.51 -21.28 2.91
C GLU A 122 -10.45 -20.47 2.00
N ALA A 123 -10.41 -19.15 2.11
CA ALA A 123 -11.14 -18.27 1.24
C ALA A 123 -10.19 -17.18 0.70
N LYS A 124 -10.25 -16.95 -0.59
CA LYS A 124 -9.46 -15.91 -1.27
C LYS A 124 -10.37 -14.94 -2.00
N GLY A 125 -10.04 -13.67 -1.91
CA GLY A 125 -10.77 -12.61 -2.60
C GLY A 125 -9.86 -11.44 -2.96
N SER A 126 -10.35 -10.58 -3.82
CA SER A 126 -9.63 -9.37 -4.17
C SER A 126 -10.59 -8.22 -4.41
N TYR A 127 -10.22 -7.03 -3.90
CA TYR A 127 -11.08 -5.86 -3.91
C TYR A 127 -10.29 -4.61 -4.32
N PRO A 128 -10.71 -3.93 -5.39
CA PRO A 128 -10.17 -2.62 -5.71
C PRO A 128 -10.71 -1.58 -4.73
N THR A 129 -9.83 -0.71 -4.25
CA THR A 129 -10.16 0.44 -3.42
C THR A 129 -9.59 1.69 -4.05
N ALA A 130 -10.23 2.84 -3.84
CA ALA A 130 -9.68 4.13 -4.21
C ALA A 130 -9.18 4.84 -2.95
N TYR A 131 -8.10 5.61 -3.07
CA TYR A 131 -7.62 6.42 -1.96
C TYR A 131 -7.25 7.83 -2.39
N GLY A 132 -7.39 8.77 -1.46
CA GLY A 132 -6.75 10.07 -1.47
C GLY A 132 -5.54 10.07 -0.54
N SER A 133 -4.68 11.05 -0.66
CA SER A 133 -3.57 11.28 0.27
C SER A 133 -3.32 12.78 0.40
N LEU A 134 -3.16 13.25 1.63
CA LEU A 134 -2.79 14.63 1.91
C LEU A 134 -1.82 14.65 3.09
N GLY A 135 -0.68 15.33 2.92
CA GLY A 135 0.34 15.37 3.94
C GLY A 135 1.39 16.43 3.74
N ILE A 136 2.31 16.50 4.69
CA ILE A 136 3.52 17.29 4.62
C ILE A 136 4.71 16.34 4.51
N ARG A 137 5.68 16.72 3.67
CA ARG A 137 6.89 15.95 3.41
C ARG A 137 8.11 16.82 3.68
N TYR A 138 9.05 16.32 4.45
CA TYR A 138 10.40 16.84 4.49
C TYR A 138 11.25 16.05 3.50
N GLN A 139 11.86 16.70 2.53
CA GLN A 139 12.68 16.05 1.51
C GLN A 139 13.73 17.02 0.99
N LYS A 140 14.99 16.62 1.02
CA LYS A 140 16.08 17.39 0.41
C LYS A 140 15.95 17.41 -1.13
N PRO A 141 16.36 18.52 -1.81
CA PRO A 141 16.13 18.70 -3.25
C PRO A 141 16.78 17.63 -4.13
N GLU A 142 18.02 17.25 -3.85
CA GLU A 142 18.79 16.38 -4.74
C GLU A 142 18.72 14.91 -4.31
N ARG A 143 19.17 14.62 -3.11
CA ARG A 143 19.20 13.27 -2.54
C ARG A 143 19.20 13.32 -1.03
N GLY A 144 18.71 12.28 -0.40
CA GLY A 144 18.77 12.16 1.05
C GLY A 144 17.51 11.61 1.66
N ILE A 145 17.50 11.62 2.99
CA ILE A 145 16.37 11.13 3.77
C ILE A 145 15.16 12.02 3.56
N SER A 146 14.00 11.39 3.47
CA SER A 146 12.69 12.04 3.45
C SER A 146 11.79 11.45 4.53
N VAL A 147 10.95 12.30 5.09
CA VAL A 147 9.90 11.91 6.06
C VAL A 147 8.59 12.54 5.60
N LYS A 148 7.51 11.77 5.61
CA LYS A 148 6.16 12.24 5.29
C LYS A 148 5.22 11.91 6.44
N LEU A 149 4.33 12.84 6.75
CA LEU A 149 3.21 12.67 7.66
C LEU A 149 1.95 13.12 6.95
N GLY A 150 0.87 12.36 7.05
CA GLY A 150 -0.36 12.71 6.38
C GLY A 150 -1.55 11.83 6.76
N VAL A 151 -2.62 12.00 6.00
CA VAL A 151 -3.84 11.21 6.10
C VAL A 151 -4.21 10.69 4.72
N SER A 152 -4.73 9.47 4.68
CA SER A 152 -5.19 8.82 3.45
C SER A 152 -6.63 8.33 3.63
N PRO A 153 -7.63 9.12 3.21
CA PRO A 153 -8.98 8.61 3.08
C PRO A 153 -9.00 7.50 2.02
N THR A 154 -9.54 6.34 2.39
CA THR A 154 -9.66 5.15 1.53
C THR A 154 -11.12 4.79 1.40
N PHE A 155 -11.57 4.62 0.16
CA PHE A 155 -12.94 4.32 -0.22
C PHE A 155 -13.02 2.87 -0.66
N ILE A 156 -13.87 2.09 0.02
CA ILE A 156 -14.10 0.68 -0.27
C ILE A 156 -15.57 0.50 -0.67
N LYS A 157 -15.79 -0.26 -1.74
CA LYS A 157 -17.12 -0.70 -2.13
C LYS A 157 -17.15 -2.22 -2.25
N ILE A 158 -17.97 -2.86 -1.42
CA ILE A 158 -18.19 -4.30 -1.42
C ILE A 158 -19.70 -4.55 -1.60
N GLY A 159 -20.10 -5.00 -2.79
CA GLY A 159 -21.52 -5.11 -3.15
C GLY A 159 -22.22 -3.75 -3.10
N ASP A 160 -23.27 -3.65 -2.30
CA ASP A 160 -24.04 -2.42 -2.12
C ASP A 160 -23.55 -1.55 -0.94
N VAL A 161 -22.57 -2.03 -0.17
CA VAL A 161 -21.99 -1.32 0.97
C VAL A 161 -20.80 -0.49 0.52
N SER A 162 -20.81 0.79 0.86
CA SER A 162 -19.72 1.73 0.58
C SER A 162 -19.26 2.35 1.89
N GLU A 163 -17.98 2.18 2.20
CA GLU A 163 -17.36 2.68 3.43
C GLU A 163 -16.15 3.57 3.12
N THR A 164 -15.91 4.52 4.01
CA THR A 164 -14.75 5.42 3.92
C THR A 164 -14.00 5.38 5.22
N PHE A 165 -12.71 5.08 5.14
CA PHE A 165 -11.80 5.04 6.29
C PHE A 165 -10.71 6.08 6.10
N GLY A 166 -10.37 6.81 7.16
CA GLY A 166 -9.24 7.74 7.18
C GLY A 166 -8.04 7.09 7.88
N PHE A 167 -6.98 6.81 7.14
CA PHE A 167 -5.75 6.27 7.70
C PHE A 167 -4.71 7.39 7.86
N PRO A 168 -4.29 7.73 9.11
CA PRO A 168 -3.07 8.50 9.27
C PRO A 168 -1.89 7.68 8.76
N HIS A 169 -0.88 8.32 8.19
CA HIS A 169 0.31 7.62 7.75
C HIS A 169 1.59 8.39 8.07
N ILE A 170 2.64 7.62 8.32
CA ILE A 170 4.00 8.09 8.43
C ILE A 170 4.88 7.32 7.45
N SER A 171 5.77 7.99 6.74
CA SER A 171 6.74 7.32 5.90
C SER A 171 8.15 7.84 6.10
N LEU A 172 9.10 6.94 5.93
CA LEU A 172 10.53 7.21 5.95
C LEU A 172 11.16 6.63 4.69
N GLY A 173 11.94 7.42 3.99
CA GLY A 173 12.52 7.02 2.74
C GLY A 173 13.77 7.76 2.33
N TYR A 174 14.23 7.47 1.12
CA TYR A 174 15.41 8.03 0.53
C TYR A 174 15.16 8.45 -0.91
N SER A 175 15.53 9.69 -1.24
CA SER A 175 15.48 10.25 -2.59
C SER A 175 16.83 10.12 -3.28
N PHE A 176 16.82 9.78 -4.55
CA PHE A 176 18.00 9.61 -5.39
C PHE A 176 17.70 10.01 -6.85
N GLN A 177 18.73 10.31 -7.57
CA GLN A 177 18.70 10.63 -9.01
C GLN A 177 19.16 9.45 -9.85
#